data_2945beb6943e2035f3bcd2d04adf3704
#
_entry.id   2945beb6943e2035f3bcd2d04adf3704
#
_cell.length_a   1.000
_cell.length_b   1.000
_cell.length_c   1.000
_cell.angle_alpha   90.00
_cell.angle_beta   90.00
_cell.angle_gamma   90.00
#
_symmetry.space_group_name_H-M   'P 1'
#
loop_
_entity.id
_entity.type
_entity.pdbx_description
1 polymer ?
#
loop_
_entity_poly.entity_id
_entity_poly.type
_entity_poly.pdbx_seq_one_letter_code
_entity_poly.pdbx_strand_id
1 'polypeptide(L)'
;AFLHQKYLKYLITELKPVLTEIIKQGTRTGLITCERPDALAEIVLIVLTVKLDNTLVPSERNEIENTIRGLIALLEKGTENPKGSLNFLMAEL
;
A
#
# COMPACT_ATOMS: atom_id res chain seq x y z
N ALA A 1 9.62 10.24 19.35
CA ALA A 1 9.35 10.77 18.01
C ALA A 1 10.49 10.49 17.03
N PHE A 2 11.73 10.80 17.41
CA PHE A 2 12.88 10.60 16.53
C PHE A 2 13.11 9.11 16.20
N LEU A 3 13.09 8.24 17.22
CA LEU A 3 13.26 6.80 17.03
C LEU A 3 12.13 6.20 16.20
N HIS A 4 10.91 6.72 16.41
CA HIS A 4 9.73 6.27 15.66
C HIS A 4 9.86 6.63 14.18
N GLN A 5 10.32 7.84 13.87
CA GLN A 5 10.54 8.28 12.49
C GLN A 5 11.61 7.43 11.81
N LYS A 6 12.69 7.09 12.51
CA LYS A 6 13.71 6.19 11.98
C LYS A 6 13.15 4.80 11.67
N TYR A 7 12.30 4.30 12.55
CA TYR A 7 11.66 3.00 12.36
C TYR A 7 10.77 2.98 11.12
N LEU A 8 9.95 4.02 10.93
CA LEU A 8 9.10 4.12 9.75
C LEU A 8 9.93 4.22 8.46
N LYS A 9 10.99 5.02 8.49
CA LYS A 9 11.90 5.14 7.35
C LYS A 9 12.55 3.80 7.03
N TYR A 10 12.97 3.07 8.05
CA TYR A 10 13.57 1.74 7.90
C TYR A 10 12.57 0.77 7.26
N LEU A 11 11.32 0.74 7.74
CA LEU A 11 10.29 -0.12 7.18
C LEU A 11 10.06 0.17 5.70
N ILE A 12 9.92 1.44 5.35
CA ILE A 12 9.71 1.83 3.95
C ILE A 12 10.91 1.41 3.11
N THR A 13 12.13 1.68 3.58
CA THR A 13 13.36 1.35 2.86
C THR A 13 13.50 -0.14 2.62
N GLU A 14 13.15 -0.96 3.61
CA GLU A 14 13.28 -2.42 3.52
C GLU A 14 12.15 -3.07 2.72
N LEU A 15 10.93 -2.53 2.83
CA LEU A 15 9.76 -3.13 2.20
C LEU A 15 9.55 -2.66 0.76
N LYS A 16 10.01 -1.45 0.43
CA LYS A 16 9.83 -0.91 -0.91
C LYS A 16 10.38 -1.82 -2.02
N PRO A 17 11.62 -2.34 -1.91
CA PRO A 17 12.13 -3.24 -2.95
C PRO A 17 11.29 -4.51 -3.11
N VAL A 18 10.81 -5.06 -2.00
CA VAL A 18 10.00 -6.27 -2.01
C VAL A 18 8.67 -6.02 -2.72
N LEU A 19 7.97 -4.96 -2.32
CA LEU A 19 6.69 -4.62 -2.90
C LEU A 19 6.83 -4.21 -4.37
N THR A 20 7.90 -3.49 -4.71
CA THR A 20 8.22 -3.12 -6.09
C THR A 20 8.35 -4.37 -6.96
N GLU A 21 9.04 -5.39 -6.48
CA GLU A 21 9.22 -6.64 -7.22
C GLU A 21 7.90 -7.38 -7.42
N ILE A 22 7.04 -7.38 -6.40
CA ILE A 22 5.71 -7.98 -6.49
C ILE A 22 4.88 -7.28 -7.58
N ILE A 23 4.91 -5.95 -7.60
CA ILE A 23 4.19 -5.15 -8.59
C ILE A 23 4.73 -5.42 -10.00
N LYS A 24 6.06 -5.47 -10.15
CA LYS A 24 6.69 -5.79 -11.43
C LYS A 24 6.28 -7.17 -11.93
N GLN A 25 6.24 -8.13 -11.03
CA GLN A 25 5.82 -9.49 -11.38
C GLN A 25 4.37 -9.50 -11.85
N GLY A 26 3.48 -8.78 -11.15
CA GLY A 26 2.09 -8.64 -11.56
C GLY A 26 1.96 -8.00 -12.94
N THR A 27 2.80 -7.03 -13.25
CA THR A 27 2.83 -6.39 -14.57
C THR A 27 3.32 -7.35 -15.64
N ARG A 28 4.37 -8.12 -15.38
CA ARG A 28 4.90 -9.10 -16.32
C ARG A 28 3.90 -10.21 -16.64
N THR A 29 3.10 -10.61 -15.67
CA THR A 29 2.10 -11.66 -15.85
C THR A 29 0.77 -11.16 -16.42
N GLY A 30 0.64 -9.83 -16.59
CA GLY A 30 -0.57 -9.23 -17.13
C GLY A 30 -1.70 -9.06 -16.11
N LEU A 31 -1.44 -9.31 -14.82
CA LEU A 31 -2.46 -9.16 -13.78
C LEU A 31 -2.75 -7.70 -13.46
N ILE A 32 -1.75 -6.83 -13.59
CA ILE A 32 -1.91 -5.40 -13.36
C ILE A 32 -1.16 -4.60 -14.42
N THR A 33 -1.56 -3.34 -14.59
CA THR A 33 -0.86 -2.39 -15.47
C THR A 33 -0.32 -1.27 -14.59
N CYS A 34 0.99 -1.07 -14.59
CA CYS A 34 1.62 -0.05 -13.78
C CYS A 34 2.90 0.45 -14.44
N GLU A 35 2.97 1.76 -14.69
CA GLU A 35 4.13 2.37 -15.33
C GLU A 35 5.31 2.58 -14.38
N ARG A 36 5.02 2.81 -13.10
CA ARG A 36 6.03 3.15 -12.10
C ARG A 36 5.87 2.28 -10.86
N PRO A 37 6.31 1.02 -10.93
CA PRO A 37 6.14 0.08 -9.80
C PRO A 37 6.78 0.56 -8.50
N ASP A 38 7.97 1.17 -8.59
CA ASP A 38 8.69 1.68 -7.42
C ASP A 38 7.95 2.83 -6.74
N ALA A 39 7.42 3.76 -7.53
CA ALA A 39 6.63 4.87 -6.99
C ALA A 39 5.33 4.38 -6.37
N LEU A 40 4.66 3.43 -7.02
CA LEU A 40 3.42 2.86 -6.49
C LEU A 40 3.68 2.15 -5.17
N ALA A 41 4.76 1.38 -5.09
CA ALA A 41 5.15 0.69 -3.85
C ALA A 41 5.37 1.69 -2.72
N GLU A 42 6.05 2.79 -2.99
CA GLU A 42 6.32 3.81 -1.98
C GLU A 42 5.04 4.48 -1.50
N ILE A 43 4.15 4.85 -2.41
CA ILE A 43 2.86 5.47 -2.05
C ILE A 43 2.05 4.54 -1.16
N VAL A 44 1.94 3.28 -1.52
CA VAL A 44 1.22 2.28 -0.74
C VAL A 44 1.81 2.15 0.65
N LEU A 45 3.13 2.03 0.74
CA LEU A 45 3.81 1.88 2.04
C LEU A 45 3.65 3.11 2.92
N ILE A 46 3.71 4.32 2.35
CA ILE A 46 3.52 5.55 3.11
C ILE A 46 2.10 5.58 3.70
N VAL A 47 1.09 5.31 2.89
CA VAL A 47 -0.30 5.31 3.35
C VAL A 47 -0.50 4.29 4.47
N LEU A 48 -0.02 3.05 4.26
CA LEU A 48 -0.22 1.99 5.24
C LEU A 48 0.54 2.26 6.54
N THR A 49 1.79 2.70 6.47
CA THR A 49 2.57 2.93 7.69
C THR A 49 2.01 4.08 8.51
N VAL A 50 1.59 5.18 7.87
CA VAL A 50 1.01 6.31 8.58
C VAL A 50 -0.35 5.94 9.16
N LYS A 51 -1.21 5.30 8.38
CA LYS A 51 -2.58 5.00 8.83
C LYS A 51 -2.63 3.93 9.90
N LEU A 52 -1.75 2.94 9.84
CA LEU A 52 -1.70 1.87 10.85
C LEU A 52 -1.01 2.31 12.13
N ASP A 53 -0.35 3.45 12.12
CA ASP A 53 0.39 3.96 13.26
C ASP A 53 -0.48 4.90 14.09
N ASN A 54 -1.05 4.38 15.17
CA ASN A 54 -1.93 5.14 16.05
C ASN A 54 -1.22 6.24 16.83
N THR A 55 0.11 6.28 16.84
CA THR A 55 0.83 7.36 17.51
C THR A 55 0.88 8.63 16.69
N LEU A 56 0.79 8.51 15.36
CA LEU A 56 0.78 9.64 14.45
C LEU A 56 -0.63 10.19 14.23
N VAL A 57 -1.56 9.30 13.88
CA VAL A 57 -2.96 9.65 13.63
C VAL A 57 -3.83 8.63 14.33
N PRO A 58 -4.23 8.87 15.60
CA PRO A 58 -5.12 7.93 16.28
C PRO A 58 -6.39 7.72 15.47
N SER A 59 -6.67 6.46 15.15
CA SER A 59 -7.83 6.09 14.33
C SER A 59 -8.47 4.83 14.87
N GLU A 60 -9.79 4.75 14.77
CA GLU A 60 -10.51 3.54 15.10
C GLU A 60 -10.39 2.53 13.94
N ARG A 61 -10.68 1.27 14.24
CA ARG A 61 -10.54 0.19 13.26
C ARG A 61 -11.36 0.43 11.99
N ASN A 62 -12.60 0.92 12.14
CA ASN A 62 -13.46 1.20 10.99
C ASN A 62 -12.91 2.33 10.11
N GLU A 63 -12.24 3.31 10.71
CA GLU A 63 -11.59 4.38 9.95
C GLU A 63 -10.39 3.85 9.17
N ILE A 64 -9.61 2.98 9.79
CA ILE A 64 -8.46 2.33 9.16
C ILE A 64 -8.94 1.50 7.97
N GLU A 65 -9.97 0.67 8.17
CA GLU A 65 -10.54 -0.14 7.10
C GLU A 65 -11.05 0.69 5.94
N ASN A 66 -11.72 1.81 6.24
CA ASN A 66 -12.24 2.69 5.21
C ASN A 66 -11.12 3.29 4.35
N THR A 67 -10.04 3.73 5.00
CA THR A 67 -8.88 4.27 4.28
C THR A 67 -8.22 3.22 3.39
N ILE A 68 -8.08 2.00 3.90
CA ILE A 68 -7.48 0.89 3.14
C ILE A 68 -8.37 0.52 1.94
N ARG A 69 -9.69 0.48 2.13
CA ARG A 69 -10.62 0.22 1.03
C ARG A 69 -10.54 1.31 -0.05
N GLY A 70 -10.40 2.58 0.37
CA GLY A 70 -10.21 3.68 -0.56
C GLY A 70 -8.90 3.54 -1.35
N LEU A 71 -7.83 3.15 -0.67
CA LEU A 71 -6.55 2.91 -1.33
C LEU A 71 -6.67 1.78 -2.35
N ILE A 72 -7.30 0.67 -1.98
CA ILE A 72 -7.51 -0.47 -2.89
C ILE A 72 -8.31 -0.04 -4.12
N ALA A 73 -9.37 0.75 -3.93
CA ALA A 73 -10.18 1.24 -5.05
C ALA A 73 -9.36 2.12 -6.00
N LEU A 74 -8.51 2.99 -5.46
CA LEU A 74 -7.63 3.82 -6.27
C LEU A 74 -6.60 2.97 -7.02
N LEU A 75 -6.07 1.94 -6.39
CA LEU A 75 -5.10 1.04 -7.04
C LEU A 75 -5.75 0.26 -8.17
N GLU A 76 -6.97 -0.22 -7.99
CA GLU A 76 -7.70 -0.92 -9.04
C GLU A 76 -7.87 -0.03 -10.27
N LYS A 77 -8.30 1.20 -10.07
CA LYS A 77 -8.50 2.14 -11.16
C LYS A 77 -7.17 2.59 -11.78
N GLY A 78 -6.17 2.87 -10.94
CA GLY A 78 -4.87 3.35 -11.40
C GLY A 78 -4.05 2.29 -12.14
N THR A 79 -4.31 1.01 -11.88
CA THR A 79 -3.64 -0.11 -12.56
C THR A 79 -4.53 -0.78 -13.60
N GLU A 80 -5.65 -0.15 -13.93
CA GLU A 80 -6.61 -0.63 -14.94
C GLU A 80 -7.23 -1.98 -14.60
N ASN A 81 -7.37 -2.28 -13.32
CA ASN A 81 -8.02 -3.49 -12.87
C ASN A 81 -9.52 -3.27 -12.66
N PRO A 82 -10.36 -4.28 -12.85
CA PRO A 82 -11.78 -4.15 -12.58
C PRO A 82 -12.05 -3.83 -11.12
N LYS A 83 -13.13 -3.08 -10.88
CA LYS A 83 -13.56 -2.75 -9.53
C LYS A 83 -13.79 -4.03 -8.73
N GLY A 84 -13.19 -4.08 -7.53
CA GLY A 84 -13.30 -5.22 -6.64
C GLY A 84 -12.27 -6.32 -6.85
N SER A 85 -11.50 -6.25 -7.94
CA SER A 85 -10.51 -7.32 -8.27
C SER A 85 -9.40 -7.43 -7.23
N LEU A 86 -9.10 -6.36 -6.47
CA LEU A 86 -8.07 -6.36 -5.44
C LEU A 86 -8.64 -6.45 -4.02
N ASN A 87 -9.94 -6.69 -3.88
CA ASN A 87 -10.57 -6.77 -2.57
C ASN A 87 -10.04 -7.92 -1.72
N PHE A 88 -9.46 -8.95 -2.34
CA PHE A 88 -8.85 -10.05 -1.59
C PHE A 88 -7.73 -9.58 -0.67
N LEU A 89 -7.10 -8.43 -0.98
CA LEU A 89 -6.05 -7.86 -0.15
C LEU A 89 -6.55 -7.46 1.24
N MET A 90 -7.85 -7.20 1.38
CA MET A 90 -8.43 -6.90 2.69
C MET A 90 -8.33 -8.07 3.66
N ALA A 91 -8.38 -9.29 3.15
CA ALA A 91 -8.26 -10.50 3.97
C ALA A 91 -6.84 -10.70 4.49
N GLU A 92 -5.84 -10.13 3.81
CA GLU A 92 -4.43 -10.23 4.20
C GLU A 92 -4.03 -9.18 5.25
N LEU A 93 -4.87 -8.19 5.46
CA LEU A 93 -4.63 -7.10 6.40
C LEU A 93 -5.32 -7.36 7.72
#